data_2feefd7157b4c69dd1498da1c9e27400
#
_entry.id   2feefd7157b4c69dd1498da1c9e27400
#
_cell.length_a   1.000
_cell.length_b   1.000
_cell.length_c   1.000
_cell.angle_alpha   90.00
_cell.angle_beta   90.00
_cell.angle_gamma   90.00
#
_symmetry.space_group_name_H-M   'P 1'
#
loop_
_entity.id
_entity.type
_entity.pdbx_description
1 polymer ?
#
loop_
_entity_poly.entity_id
_entity_poly.type
_entity_poly.pdbx_seq_one_letter_code
_entity_poly.pdbx_strand_id
1 'polypeptide(L)'
;MSVGYPDNLRVNWRFYTESWQTKRYGFSKRQKPAKTQKTKTFKEFVTLANRRYQWYDYVERLAAVLQRVADGEIKRLMVFMPPRHGKSELVSRLFSAYYLYRHPDHWVGINSYAAELAYTFSRNARGNYTKMGGKLKDDAAAVKHWETGQGGGLWAAGVGGPITGKGFHLGIIDDPIKNAEDAASETIRQKQKDWYDSTFYTREEPGGAIIVIQTRWHEDDLSGYLLSKEEEEPEGWHIVHFEAIKEEETPEYPETCTIESDPRQPGEALSPLRYSLDKLKRIARRIGDYFFGALYQQWPRPREGNMFKREWFEIVPAVPAGARRVRYWDKAGTQDDGAFTAGALLAEYHGVYYVEDMIRGQWGSTERERVIKQTAQMDGVDVEIWIEQEPGSGGKESAENTIRNLTGFVVWADRVTGDKVTRAGPFASQAGGLNVKLKKAAWNSGYLERITAFPNGKYKDDIDASSGAFNKLQGPQFGPPGTVKYA
;
A
#
# COMPACT_ATOMS: atom_id res chain seq x y z
N MET A 1 15.21 37.68 -53.02
CA MET A 1 15.26 38.88 -52.21
C MET A 1 15.76 38.46 -50.83
N SER A 2 17.04 38.70 -50.59
CA SER A 2 17.74 38.43 -49.34
C SER A 2 17.59 39.63 -48.43
N VAL A 3 17.09 39.42 -47.19
CA VAL A 3 17.10 40.45 -46.18
C VAL A 3 18.13 40.03 -45.14
N GLY A 4 19.22 40.80 -45.09
CA GLY A 4 20.33 40.61 -44.15
C GLY A 4 19.95 41.12 -42.75
N TYR A 5 20.45 40.41 -41.75
CA TYR A 5 20.51 40.87 -40.34
C TYR A 5 21.85 41.58 -40.09
N PRO A 6 21.86 42.69 -39.35
CA PRO A 6 23.11 43.42 -39.05
C PRO A 6 23.85 42.74 -37.89
N ASP A 7 25.11 42.41 -38.12
CA ASP A 7 26.14 42.21 -37.12
C ASP A 7 26.31 43.53 -36.30
N ASN A 8 26.13 43.45 -34.96
CA ASN A 8 26.89 44.23 -33.99
C ASN A 8 26.23 44.14 -32.60
N LEU A 9 26.68 43.20 -31.81
CA LEU A 9 26.74 43.31 -30.35
C LEU A 9 27.77 42.31 -29.80
N ARG A 10 29.06 42.67 -30.02
CA ARG A 10 30.14 42.12 -29.22
C ARG A 10 30.06 42.78 -27.84
N VAL A 11 29.55 42.08 -26.83
CA VAL A 11 29.66 42.47 -25.44
C VAL A 11 31.10 42.17 -24.97
N ASN A 12 31.82 43.22 -24.66
CA ASN A 12 33.21 43.26 -24.26
C ASN A 12 33.35 42.82 -22.78
N TRP A 13 33.73 41.58 -22.50
CA TRP A 13 33.95 41.04 -21.16
C TRP A 13 35.36 41.38 -20.64
N ARG A 14 35.77 42.64 -20.70
CA ARG A 14 36.98 43.13 -20.05
C ARG A 14 36.66 44.39 -19.28
N PHE A 15 36.22 44.26 -18.02
CA PHE A 15 36.32 45.25 -16.93
C PHE A 15 35.43 44.82 -15.76
N TYR A 16 35.88 43.77 -15.05
CA TYR A 16 35.53 43.51 -13.64
C TYR A 16 36.52 42.54 -13.02
N THR A 17 37.78 42.92 -13.08
CA THR A 17 38.84 42.35 -12.21
C THR A 17 39.59 43.55 -11.64
N GLU A 18 39.16 43.99 -10.47
CA GLU A 18 39.93 44.74 -9.48
C GLU A 18 38.98 45.38 -8.46
N SER A 19 38.82 44.74 -7.33
CA SER A 19 38.69 45.27 -5.96
C SER A 19 37.91 44.33 -5.04
N TRP A 20 38.45 43.19 -4.72
CA TRP A 20 38.19 42.54 -3.45
C TRP A 20 39.49 42.50 -2.65
N GLN A 21 39.82 43.59 -2.03
CA GLN A 21 40.82 43.62 -0.99
C GLN A 21 40.26 42.84 0.21
N THR A 22 40.98 41.78 0.53
CA THR A 22 40.88 40.93 1.71
C THR A 22 40.73 41.73 3.00
N LYS A 23 39.51 41.81 3.56
CA LYS A 23 39.35 42.08 4.98
C LYS A 23 39.75 40.82 5.75
N ARG A 24 40.92 40.86 6.35
CA ARG A 24 41.39 39.86 7.33
C ARG A 24 40.41 39.85 8.50
N TYR A 25 39.50 38.85 8.56
CA TYR A 25 38.84 38.50 9.80
C TYR A 25 39.86 37.79 10.70
N GLY A 26 40.07 38.37 11.88
CA GLY A 26 41.00 37.83 12.88
C GLY A 26 40.57 36.41 13.29
N PHE A 27 41.50 35.47 13.14
CA PHE A 27 41.36 34.13 13.69
C PHE A 27 41.19 34.22 15.22
N SER A 28 39.96 34.03 15.69
CA SER A 28 39.68 33.80 17.09
C SER A 28 40.40 32.53 17.55
N LYS A 29 40.96 32.59 18.73
CA LYS A 29 41.73 31.57 19.41
C LYS A 29 41.19 30.16 19.19
N ARG A 30 42.04 29.23 18.70
CA ARG A 30 41.76 27.79 18.68
C ARG A 30 41.23 27.37 20.04
N GLN A 31 39.93 27.08 20.08
CA GLN A 31 39.35 26.34 21.20
C GLN A 31 40.02 24.95 21.21
N LYS A 32 40.54 24.56 22.36
CA LYS A 32 41.06 23.21 22.59
C LYS A 32 39.97 22.21 22.20
N PRO A 33 40.27 21.12 21.46
CA PRO A 33 39.28 20.11 21.14
C PRO A 33 38.64 19.62 22.45
N ALA A 34 37.33 19.74 22.56
CA ALA A 34 36.56 19.16 23.67
C ALA A 34 36.93 17.68 23.76
N LYS A 35 37.18 17.20 24.99
CA LYS A 35 37.39 15.77 25.25
C LYS A 35 36.34 14.99 24.47
N THR A 36 36.76 14.13 23.56
CA THR A 36 35.87 13.23 22.77
C THR A 36 35.12 12.35 23.75
N GLN A 37 33.92 12.80 24.15
CA GLN A 37 32.94 11.87 24.74
C GLN A 37 32.68 10.83 23.65
N LYS A 38 32.93 9.55 23.96
CA LYS A 38 32.61 8.44 23.06
C LYS A 38 31.14 8.61 22.63
N THR A 39 30.92 8.91 21.36
CA THR A 39 29.57 9.08 20.82
C THR A 39 28.85 7.75 20.96
N LYS A 40 27.67 7.75 21.61
CA LYS A 40 26.86 6.54 21.78
C LYS A 40 26.52 5.93 20.41
N THR A 41 26.55 4.62 20.34
CA THR A 41 26.02 3.87 19.18
C THR A 41 24.47 3.97 19.14
N PHE A 42 23.88 3.68 17.99
CA PHE A 42 22.41 3.68 17.88
C PHE A 42 21.77 2.66 18.84
N LYS A 43 22.35 1.48 18.99
CA LYS A 43 21.87 0.45 19.95
C LYS A 43 21.90 0.97 21.40
N GLU A 44 22.99 1.62 21.80
CA GLU A 44 23.10 2.22 23.14
C GLU A 44 22.08 3.34 23.34
N PHE A 45 21.90 4.21 22.34
CA PHE A 45 20.89 5.27 22.37
C PHE A 45 19.48 4.70 22.59
N VAL A 46 19.08 3.71 21.77
CA VAL A 46 17.75 3.06 21.89
C VAL A 46 17.56 2.41 23.25
N THR A 47 18.56 1.70 23.75
CA THR A 47 18.50 1.02 25.06
C THR A 47 18.33 2.02 26.20
N LEU A 48 18.99 3.18 26.13
CA LEU A 48 18.85 4.26 27.11
C LEU A 48 17.52 5.00 26.98
N ALA A 49 17.07 5.26 25.75
CA ALA A 49 15.79 5.91 25.48
C ALA A 49 14.60 5.04 25.89
N ASN A 50 14.71 3.74 25.69
CA ASN A 50 13.67 2.76 26.06
C ASN A 50 14.29 1.50 26.66
N ARG A 51 14.40 1.44 27.99
CA ARG A 51 14.99 0.31 28.73
C ARG A 51 14.22 -1.02 28.57
N ARG A 52 13.00 -0.97 28.07
CA ARG A 52 12.16 -2.16 27.79
C ARG A 52 12.14 -2.53 26.31
N TYR A 53 13.00 -1.92 25.49
CA TYR A 53 13.05 -2.22 24.05
C TYR A 53 13.48 -3.68 23.85
N GLN A 54 12.73 -4.39 23.01
CA GLN A 54 12.98 -5.81 22.73
C GLN A 54 13.92 -5.93 21.55
N TRP A 55 15.11 -6.44 21.81
CA TRP A 55 16.11 -6.69 20.77
C TRP A 55 15.96 -8.11 20.24
N TYR A 56 15.38 -8.24 19.04
CA TYR A 56 15.35 -9.47 18.25
C TYR A 56 16.50 -9.41 17.21
N ASP A 57 17.00 -10.54 16.75
CA ASP A 57 18.15 -10.61 15.84
C ASP A 57 17.98 -9.72 14.60
N TYR A 58 16.81 -9.77 13.95
CA TYR A 58 16.52 -8.93 12.80
C TYR A 58 16.48 -7.42 13.14
N VAL A 59 16.07 -7.05 14.36
CA VAL A 59 16.08 -5.67 14.84
C VAL A 59 17.50 -5.19 15.08
N GLU A 60 18.36 -6.04 15.64
CA GLU A 60 19.79 -5.73 15.84
C GLU A 60 20.51 -5.52 14.50
N ARG A 61 20.20 -6.36 13.50
CA ARG A 61 20.73 -6.21 12.14
C ARG A 61 20.30 -4.90 11.51
N LEU A 62 19.00 -4.58 11.54
CA LEU A 62 18.52 -3.30 11.05
C LEU A 62 19.16 -2.12 11.79
N ALA A 63 19.34 -2.23 13.10
CA ALA A 63 20.01 -1.18 13.88
C ALA A 63 21.49 -0.98 13.48
N ALA A 64 22.20 -2.06 13.11
CA ALA A 64 23.57 -1.97 12.59
C ALA A 64 23.62 -1.27 11.22
N VAL A 65 22.66 -1.57 10.33
CA VAL A 65 22.55 -0.87 9.03
C VAL A 65 22.23 0.62 9.25
N LEU A 66 21.30 0.96 10.14
CA LEU A 66 20.98 2.34 10.48
C LEU A 66 22.16 3.09 11.09
N GLN A 67 23.00 2.41 11.88
CA GLN A 67 24.26 3.01 12.36
C GLN A 67 25.16 3.45 11.19
N ARG A 68 25.30 2.63 10.16
CA ARG A 68 26.08 2.95 8.96
C ARG A 68 25.48 4.13 8.18
N VAL A 69 24.16 4.29 8.18
CA VAL A 69 23.51 5.50 7.62
C VAL A 69 23.91 6.74 8.44
N ALA A 70 23.87 6.67 9.78
CA ALA A 70 24.25 7.79 10.64
C ALA A 70 25.76 8.11 10.55
N ASP A 71 26.59 7.14 10.22
CA ASP A 71 28.03 7.31 9.99
C ASP A 71 28.36 7.81 8.56
N GLY A 72 27.33 7.90 7.70
CA GLY A 72 27.45 8.42 6.33
C GLY A 72 27.94 7.41 5.30
N GLU A 73 28.03 6.13 5.67
CA GLU A 73 28.45 5.04 4.77
C GLU A 73 27.35 4.63 3.79
N ILE A 74 26.08 4.66 4.24
CA ILE A 74 24.91 4.33 3.42
C ILE A 74 24.10 5.60 3.18
N LYS A 75 23.87 5.94 1.92
CA LYS A 75 23.12 7.12 1.50
C LYS A 75 21.72 6.78 0.98
N ARG A 76 21.55 5.58 0.47
CA ARG A 76 20.28 5.06 -0.08
C ARG A 76 19.95 3.76 0.64
N LEU A 77 18.85 3.73 1.37
CA LEU A 77 18.43 2.56 2.13
C LEU A 77 16.95 2.23 1.86
N MET A 78 16.68 1.00 1.46
CA MET A 78 15.32 0.43 1.44
C MET A 78 15.18 -0.61 2.55
N VAL A 79 14.07 -0.56 3.28
CA VAL A 79 13.76 -1.54 4.34
C VAL A 79 12.39 -2.15 4.10
N PHE A 80 12.36 -3.41 3.74
CA PHE A 80 11.16 -4.20 3.50
C PHE A 80 10.96 -5.17 4.67
N MET A 81 9.88 -4.97 5.41
CA MET A 81 9.58 -5.80 6.59
C MET A 81 8.07 -5.99 6.76
N PRO A 82 7.63 -7.15 7.28
CA PRO A 82 6.22 -7.43 7.50
C PRO A 82 5.55 -6.42 8.43
N PRO A 83 4.22 -6.28 8.36
CA PRO A 83 3.47 -5.46 9.29
C PRO A 83 3.74 -5.87 10.75
N ARG A 84 3.78 -4.89 11.66
CA ARG A 84 3.92 -5.10 13.11
C ARG A 84 5.24 -5.72 13.59
N HIS A 85 6.28 -5.71 12.75
CA HIS A 85 7.64 -6.14 13.13
C HIS A 85 8.56 -5.00 13.58
N GLY A 86 8.03 -3.79 13.78
CA GLY A 86 8.75 -2.70 14.46
C GLY A 86 9.54 -1.75 13.54
N LYS A 87 9.38 -1.83 12.20
CA LYS A 87 10.12 -0.99 11.25
C LYS A 87 9.99 0.51 11.54
N SER A 88 8.76 1.03 11.65
CA SER A 88 8.53 2.47 11.91
C SER A 88 8.95 2.91 13.31
N GLU A 89 8.88 2.01 14.31
CA GLU A 89 9.37 2.30 15.67
C GLU A 89 10.88 2.53 15.66
N LEU A 90 11.61 1.64 14.99
CA LEU A 90 13.07 1.73 14.96
C LEU A 90 13.55 2.87 14.05
N VAL A 91 13.01 2.99 12.83
CA VAL A 91 13.48 3.95 11.82
C VAL A 91 12.88 5.34 12.05
N SER A 92 11.56 5.48 11.98
CA SER A 92 10.94 6.81 11.95
C SER A 92 10.91 7.49 13.32
N ARG A 93 10.90 6.73 14.43
CA ARG A 93 10.79 7.31 15.78
C ARG A 93 12.12 7.37 16.52
N LEU A 94 12.89 6.27 16.53
CA LEU A 94 14.12 6.18 17.30
C LEU A 94 15.33 6.65 16.50
N PHE A 95 15.47 6.23 15.25
CA PHE A 95 16.61 6.60 14.44
C PHE A 95 16.60 8.09 14.06
N SER A 96 15.44 8.67 13.74
CA SER A 96 15.35 10.13 13.52
C SER A 96 15.87 10.94 14.71
N ALA A 97 15.51 10.51 15.93
CA ALA A 97 15.99 11.14 17.16
C ALA A 97 17.50 10.96 17.36
N TYR A 98 18.01 9.75 17.08
CA TYR A 98 19.45 9.44 17.16
C TYR A 98 20.26 10.22 16.13
N TYR A 99 19.75 10.30 14.89
CA TYR A 99 20.42 11.05 13.83
C TYR A 99 20.61 12.52 14.23
N LEU A 100 19.57 13.18 14.74
CA LEU A 100 19.67 14.54 15.26
C LEU A 100 20.49 14.67 16.56
N TYR A 101 20.54 13.60 17.38
CA TYR A 101 21.46 13.56 18.52
C TYR A 101 22.94 13.55 18.09
N ARG A 102 23.25 12.92 16.94
CA ARG A 102 24.57 12.88 16.34
C ARG A 102 24.90 14.15 15.54
N HIS A 103 23.91 14.65 14.80
CA HIS A 103 24.01 15.76 13.86
C HIS A 103 22.93 16.81 14.16
N PRO A 104 23.06 17.56 15.26
CA PRO A 104 21.99 18.43 15.72
C PRO A 104 21.81 19.71 14.88
N ASP A 105 22.69 19.98 13.94
CA ASP A 105 22.62 21.01 12.90
C ASP A 105 22.01 20.52 11.58
N HIS A 106 21.72 19.23 11.47
CA HIS A 106 21.09 18.63 10.29
C HIS A 106 19.56 18.69 10.35
N TRP A 107 18.92 18.51 9.19
CA TRP A 107 17.48 18.42 9.04
C TRP A 107 17.04 17.01 8.70
N VAL A 108 15.98 16.57 9.37
CA VAL A 108 15.30 15.29 9.08
C VAL A 108 13.92 15.57 8.50
N GLY A 109 13.59 14.98 7.35
CA GLY A 109 12.26 14.99 6.76
C GLY A 109 11.58 13.65 6.93
N ILE A 110 10.34 13.60 7.47
CA ILE A 110 9.54 12.38 7.57
C ILE A 110 8.26 12.51 6.78
N ASN A 111 8.04 11.58 5.85
CA ASN A 111 6.81 11.47 5.07
C ASN A 111 6.15 10.11 5.29
N SER A 112 4.82 10.08 5.30
CA SER A 112 4.03 8.84 5.34
C SER A 112 2.74 9.02 4.54
N TYR A 113 1.98 7.95 4.27
CA TYR A 113 0.71 8.05 3.51
C TYR A 113 -0.27 9.08 4.11
N ALA A 114 -0.21 9.35 5.39
CA ALA A 114 -1.02 10.35 6.07
C ALA A 114 -0.17 11.30 6.92
N ALA A 115 -0.49 12.60 6.88
CA ALA A 115 0.23 13.61 7.64
C ALA A 115 0.15 13.35 9.16
N GLU A 116 -1.00 12.91 9.69
CA GLU A 116 -1.21 12.60 11.10
C GLU A 116 -0.28 11.50 11.61
N LEU A 117 0.00 10.50 10.75
CA LEU A 117 0.94 9.43 11.08
C LEU A 117 2.37 9.97 11.13
N ALA A 118 2.78 10.78 10.15
CA ALA A 118 4.07 11.45 10.14
C ALA A 118 4.24 12.37 11.38
N TYR A 119 3.18 13.08 11.78
CA TYR A 119 3.20 13.92 13.02
C TYR A 119 3.35 13.06 14.29
N THR A 120 2.80 11.86 14.29
CA THR A 120 2.98 10.92 15.40
C THR A 120 4.44 10.45 15.49
N PHE A 121 5.07 10.16 14.36
CA PHE A 121 6.50 9.81 14.31
C PHE A 121 7.36 10.99 14.80
N SER A 122 7.11 12.18 14.30
CA SER A 122 7.81 13.41 14.72
C SER A 122 7.69 13.68 16.21
N ARG A 123 6.47 13.53 16.78
CA ARG A 123 6.24 13.69 18.24
C ARG A 123 7.10 12.73 19.04
N ASN A 124 7.16 11.45 18.63
CA ASN A 124 7.95 10.44 19.31
C ASN A 124 9.46 10.70 19.16
N ALA A 125 9.92 11.07 17.94
CA ALA A 125 11.30 11.42 17.70
C ALA A 125 11.74 12.61 18.57
N ARG A 126 10.93 13.67 18.65
CA ARG A 126 11.16 14.83 19.53
C ARG A 126 11.27 14.42 21.00
N GLY A 127 10.34 13.58 21.48
CA GLY A 127 10.38 13.08 22.85
C GLY A 127 11.63 12.24 23.16
N ASN A 128 12.05 11.39 22.25
CA ASN A 128 13.28 10.61 22.40
C ASN A 128 14.54 11.50 22.35
N TYR A 129 14.58 12.49 21.45
CA TYR A 129 15.67 13.46 21.35
C TYR A 129 15.84 14.24 22.66
N THR A 130 14.77 14.81 23.20
CA THR A 130 14.81 15.57 24.48
C THR A 130 15.14 14.69 25.67
N LYS A 131 14.59 13.45 25.72
CA LYS A 131 14.91 12.48 26.77
C LYS A 131 16.40 12.14 26.84
N MET A 132 17.08 12.17 25.69
CA MET A 132 18.52 11.90 25.60
C MET A 132 19.38 13.16 25.79
N GLY A 133 18.78 14.27 26.22
CA GLY A 133 19.49 15.53 26.53
C GLY A 133 19.56 16.51 25.37
N GLY A 134 18.91 16.22 24.24
CA GLY A 134 18.78 17.16 23.13
C GLY A 134 17.97 18.40 23.52
N LYS A 135 18.46 19.59 23.14
CA LYS A 135 17.77 20.85 23.42
C LYS A 135 17.01 21.30 22.18
N LEU A 136 15.76 21.69 22.40
CA LEU A 136 14.93 22.31 21.37
C LEU A 136 15.11 23.83 21.41
N LYS A 137 14.81 24.47 20.30
CA LYS A 137 14.63 25.92 20.21
C LYS A 137 13.26 26.28 20.80
N ASP A 138 13.19 27.27 21.66
CA ASP A 138 12.02 27.55 22.47
C ASP A 138 10.77 27.92 21.64
N ASP A 139 10.95 28.60 20.51
CA ASP A 139 9.91 29.09 19.62
C ASP A 139 9.53 28.14 18.49
N ALA A 140 10.17 26.97 18.37
CA ALA A 140 10.01 26.03 17.27
C ALA A 140 9.90 24.57 17.75
N ALA A 141 8.80 24.24 18.44
CA ALA A 141 8.57 22.94 19.06
C ALA A 141 7.26 22.25 18.63
N ALA A 142 6.67 22.61 17.48
CA ALA A 142 5.44 21.98 16.99
C ALA A 142 5.70 20.59 16.39
N VAL A 143 4.70 19.70 16.41
CA VAL A 143 4.85 18.32 15.87
C VAL A 143 5.07 18.28 14.36
N LYS A 144 4.59 19.29 13.63
CA LYS A 144 4.83 19.42 12.18
C LYS A 144 6.25 19.86 11.85
N HIS A 145 6.88 20.59 12.76
CA HIS A 145 8.18 21.20 12.58
C HIS A 145 8.74 21.63 13.93
N TRP A 146 9.90 21.13 14.27
CA TRP A 146 10.63 21.54 15.46
C TRP A 146 12.11 21.67 15.16
N GLU A 147 12.77 22.57 15.89
CA GLU A 147 14.18 22.89 15.70
C GLU A 147 15.00 22.51 16.91
N THR A 148 16.22 22.10 16.64
CA THR A 148 17.24 21.90 17.68
C THR A 148 17.84 23.25 18.07
N GLY A 149 18.43 23.33 19.24
CA GLY A 149 19.18 24.52 19.68
C GLY A 149 20.44 24.83 18.84
N GLN A 150 20.77 23.99 17.83
CA GLN A 150 21.97 24.12 16.99
C GLN A 150 21.65 24.38 15.51
N GLY A 151 20.38 24.68 15.20
CA GLY A 151 19.93 25.13 13.88
C GLY A 151 19.48 24.03 12.92
N GLY A 152 19.53 22.78 13.32
CA GLY A 152 18.87 21.69 12.62
C GLY A 152 17.44 21.45 13.11
N GLY A 153 16.84 20.32 12.75
CA GLY A 153 15.48 20.03 13.19
C GLY A 153 14.83 18.88 12.45
N LEU A 154 13.52 18.74 12.68
CA LEU A 154 12.70 17.74 12.02
C LEU A 154 11.41 18.36 11.53
N TRP A 155 11.05 18.06 10.29
CA TRP A 155 9.74 18.35 9.72
C TRP A 155 9.04 17.06 9.28
N ALA A 156 7.71 17.07 9.35
CA ALA A 156 6.88 15.93 9.00
C ALA A 156 5.71 16.36 8.10
N ALA A 157 5.39 15.54 7.11
CA ALA A 157 4.29 15.78 6.17
C ALA A 157 3.71 14.45 5.64
N GLY A 158 2.54 14.51 5.01
CA GLY A 158 2.03 13.40 4.19
C GLY A 158 2.75 13.32 2.85
N VAL A 159 2.79 12.14 2.24
CA VAL A 159 3.19 11.96 0.84
C VAL A 159 2.25 12.80 -0.06
N GLY A 160 2.79 13.54 -1.02
CA GLY A 160 2.03 14.54 -1.79
C GLY A 160 1.71 15.84 -1.05
N GLY A 161 2.06 15.94 0.24
CA GLY A 161 1.85 17.15 1.04
C GLY A 161 2.89 18.24 0.77
N PRO A 162 2.65 19.49 1.25
CA PRO A 162 3.53 20.62 1.00
C PRO A 162 4.83 20.52 1.80
N ILE A 163 5.94 20.26 1.12
CA ILE A 163 7.30 20.27 1.67
C ILE A 163 8.21 21.31 0.97
N THR A 164 7.62 22.16 0.14
CA THR A 164 8.35 23.20 -0.58
C THR A 164 9.09 24.12 0.38
N GLY A 165 10.36 24.44 0.08
CA GLY A 165 11.21 25.26 0.92
C GLY A 165 11.80 24.58 2.14
N LYS A 166 11.66 23.25 2.27
CA LYS A 166 12.24 22.45 3.37
C LYS A 166 13.27 21.48 2.79
N GLY A 167 14.56 21.67 3.16
CA GLY A 167 15.63 20.71 2.85
C GLY A 167 15.71 19.58 3.89
N PHE A 168 16.45 18.52 3.58
CA PHE A 168 16.80 17.47 4.53
C PHE A 168 18.19 16.88 4.26
N HIS A 169 18.89 16.54 5.34
CA HIS A 169 20.09 15.71 5.31
C HIS A 169 19.75 14.23 5.52
N LEU A 170 18.58 13.94 6.10
CA LEU A 170 17.99 12.61 6.19
C LEU A 170 16.52 12.67 5.81
N GLY A 171 16.16 12.09 4.67
CA GLY A 171 14.79 11.94 4.23
C GLY A 171 14.26 10.54 4.54
N ILE A 172 13.11 10.42 5.20
CA ILE A 172 12.47 9.14 5.52
C ILE A 172 11.07 9.12 4.91
N ILE A 173 10.81 8.10 4.10
CA ILE A 173 9.48 7.78 3.58
C ILE A 173 9.02 6.49 4.26
N ASP A 174 7.98 6.58 5.09
CA ASP A 174 7.46 5.46 5.89
C ASP A 174 6.06 5.06 5.44
N ASP A 175 5.93 3.87 4.88
CA ASP A 175 4.70 3.29 4.34
C ASP A 175 3.93 4.32 3.48
N PRO A 176 4.39 4.63 2.24
CA PRO A 176 3.78 5.66 1.40
C PRO A 176 2.38 5.31 0.90
N ILE A 177 2.00 4.02 0.89
CA ILE A 177 0.70 3.50 0.48
C ILE A 177 -0.12 3.11 1.72
N LYS A 178 -1.39 3.53 1.74
CA LYS A 178 -2.28 3.32 2.88
C LYS A 178 -2.85 1.90 2.96
N ASN A 179 -3.33 1.38 1.84
CA ASN A 179 -4.08 0.12 1.77
C ASN A 179 -4.00 -0.52 0.36
N ALA A 180 -4.67 -1.65 0.18
CA ALA A 180 -4.71 -2.38 -1.08
C ALA A 180 -5.40 -1.61 -2.21
N GLU A 181 -6.39 -0.77 -1.90
CA GLU A 181 -7.12 0.06 -2.87
C GLU A 181 -6.19 1.12 -3.47
N ASP A 182 -5.46 1.85 -2.62
CA ASP A 182 -4.48 2.84 -3.06
C ASP A 182 -3.35 2.17 -3.86
N ALA A 183 -2.92 0.98 -3.44
CA ALA A 183 -1.89 0.20 -4.14
C ALA A 183 -2.32 -0.25 -5.54
N ALA A 184 -3.58 -0.65 -5.71
CA ALA A 184 -4.12 -1.08 -6.99
C ALA A 184 -4.36 0.10 -7.96
N SER A 185 -4.48 1.32 -7.45
CA SER A 185 -4.71 2.52 -8.26
C SER A 185 -3.42 3.01 -8.93
N GLU A 186 -3.33 2.84 -10.26
CA GLU A 186 -2.22 3.37 -11.07
C GLU A 186 -2.06 4.89 -10.89
N THR A 187 -3.19 5.62 -10.83
CA THR A 187 -3.18 7.08 -10.61
C THR A 187 -2.53 7.46 -9.28
N ILE A 188 -2.78 6.71 -8.21
CA ILE A 188 -2.17 6.99 -6.91
C ILE A 188 -0.68 6.65 -6.94
N ARG A 189 -0.30 5.51 -7.51
CA ARG A 189 1.11 5.14 -7.66
C ARG A 189 1.88 6.18 -8.49
N GLN A 190 1.31 6.60 -9.63
CA GLN A 190 1.94 7.62 -10.46
C GLN A 190 2.12 8.95 -9.72
N LYS A 191 1.11 9.43 -8.99
CA LYS A 191 1.23 10.65 -8.17
C LYS A 191 2.33 10.55 -7.11
N GLN A 192 2.59 9.37 -6.55
CA GLN A 192 3.68 9.16 -5.58
C GLN A 192 5.04 9.23 -6.26
N LYS A 193 5.19 8.64 -7.44
CA LYS A 193 6.41 8.72 -8.26
C LYS A 193 6.72 10.17 -8.64
N ASP A 194 5.73 10.87 -9.20
CA ASP A 194 5.85 12.29 -9.59
C ASP A 194 6.22 13.17 -8.40
N TRP A 195 5.63 12.90 -7.22
CA TRP A 195 5.96 13.62 -5.99
C TRP A 195 7.37 13.31 -5.52
N TYR A 196 7.81 12.05 -5.60
CA TYR A 196 9.18 11.69 -5.24
C TYR A 196 10.18 12.43 -6.12
N ASP A 197 10.05 12.33 -7.44
CA ASP A 197 11.01 12.92 -8.38
C ASP A 197 11.00 14.46 -8.34
N SER A 198 9.82 15.07 -8.44
CA SER A 198 9.70 16.52 -8.57
C SER A 198 9.83 17.29 -7.26
N THR A 199 9.49 16.66 -6.15
CA THR A 199 9.32 17.38 -4.89
C THR A 199 10.23 16.84 -3.79
N PHE A 200 10.24 15.53 -3.49
CA PHE A 200 11.00 14.99 -2.36
C PHE A 200 12.50 14.92 -2.67
N TYR A 201 12.87 14.29 -3.76
CA TYR A 201 14.27 14.09 -4.17
C TYR A 201 15.02 15.42 -4.30
N THR A 202 14.37 16.45 -4.84
CA THR A 202 14.95 17.80 -5.00
C THR A 202 15.17 18.55 -3.68
N ARG A 203 14.85 17.98 -2.53
CA ARG A 203 15.04 18.58 -1.18
C ARG A 203 16.21 17.99 -0.42
N GLU A 204 16.90 17.04 -1.01
CA GLU A 204 18.09 16.48 -0.39
C GLU A 204 19.22 17.50 -0.36
N GLU A 205 19.78 17.72 0.82
CA GLU A 205 20.97 18.54 1.00
C GLU A 205 22.23 17.77 0.59
N PRO A 206 23.31 18.45 0.17
CA PRO A 206 24.54 17.78 -0.24
C PRO A 206 25.06 16.79 0.80
N GLY A 207 25.25 15.53 0.38
CA GLY A 207 25.70 14.44 1.25
C GLY A 207 24.60 13.83 2.11
N GLY A 208 23.35 14.16 1.86
CA GLY A 208 22.19 13.61 2.51
C GLY A 208 22.02 12.10 2.32
N ALA A 209 21.01 11.55 2.97
CA ALA A 209 20.60 10.15 2.84
C ALA A 209 19.08 10.05 2.72
N ILE A 210 18.63 9.06 1.95
CA ILE A 210 17.20 8.72 1.81
C ILE A 210 16.95 7.31 2.32
N ILE A 211 15.94 7.16 3.17
CA ILE A 211 15.45 5.87 3.67
C ILE A 211 14.00 5.68 3.23
N VAL A 212 13.73 4.63 2.49
CA VAL A 212 12.36 4.18 2.15
C VAL A 212 12.06 2.94 2.96
N ILE A 213 11.13 3.02 3.89
CA ILE A 213 10.65 1.86 4.64
C ILE A 213 9.21 1.59 4.29
N GLN A 214 8.91 0.37 3.93
CA GLN A 214 7.54 0.02 3.59
C GLN A 214 7.22 -1.46 3.77
N THR A 215 5.93 -1.73 3.88
CA THR A 215 5.34 -3.00 3.56
C THR A 215 5.01 -2.98 2.08
N ARG A 216 5.53 -3.93 1.30
CA ARG A 216 5.30 -3.98 -0.14
C ARG A 216 3.83 -4.33 -0.42
N TRP A 217 3.18 -3.59 -1.28
CA TRP A 217 1.79 -3.82 -1.67
C TRP A 217 1.63 -4.22 -3.13
N HIS A 218 2.50 -3.72 -3.99
CA HIS A 218 2.43 -3.87 -5.44
C HIS A 218 3.84 -3.87 -6.02
N GLU A 219 4.07 -4.59 -7.11
CA GLU A 219 5.37 -4.60 -7.79
C GLU A 219 5.79 -3.19 -8.27
N ASP A 220 4.82 -2.41 -8.74
CA ASP A 220 4.99 -1.04 -9.22
C ASP A 220 4.69 0.02 -8.11
N ASP A 221 4.93 -0.29 -6.85
CA ASP A 221 4.92 0.69 -5.76
C ASP A 221 6.16 1.60 -5.81
N LEU A 222 6.26 2.58 -4.91
CA LEU A 222 7.38 3.52 -4.93
C LEU A 222 8.75 2.81 -4.93
N SER A 223 8.92 1.75 -4.13
CA SER A 223 10.21 1.02 -4.12
C SER A 223 10.44 0.24 -5.40
N GLY A 224 9.39 -0.35 -6.00
CA GLY A 224 9.51 -1.00 -7.31
C GLY A 224 9.92 -0.01 -8.40
N TYR A 225 9.34 1.19 -8.39
CA TYR A 225 9.74 2.28 -9.27
C TYR A 225 11.20 2.69 -9.09
N LEU A 226 11.65 2.89 -7.85
CA LEU A 226 13.04 3.27 -7.57
C LEU A 226 14.03 2.16 -7.95
N LEU A 227 13.66 0.90 -7.79
CA LEU A 227 14.48 -0.24 -8.22
C LEU A 227 14.54 -0.35 -9.76
N SER A 228 13.47 -0.01 -10.49
CA SER A 228 13.53 0.06 -11.95
C SER A 228 14.41 1.21 -12.44
N LYS A 229 14.42 2.34 -11.72
CA LYS A 229 15.33 3.46 -12.00
C LYS A 229 16.79 3.12 -11.71
N GLU A 230 17.06 2.29 -10.72
CA GLU A 230 18.39 1.84 -10.36
C GLU A 230 19.08 1.07 -11.50
N GLU A 231 18.31 0.42 -12.39
CA GLU A 231 18.84 -0.22 -13.60
C GLU A 231 19.34 0.79 -14.66
N GLU A 232 18.71 1.98 -14.71
CA GLU A 232 19.04 3.04 -15.68
C GLU A 232 20.06 4.04 -15.12
N GLU A 233 19.85 4.50 -13.89
CA GLU A 233 20.65 5.51 -13.20
C GLU A 233 20.98 5.01 -11.77
N PRO A 234 22.05 4.24 -11.57
CA PRO A 234 22.38 3.64 -10.29
C PRO A 234 22.69 4.65 -9.18
N GLU A 235 21.97 4.56 -8.07
CA GLU A 235 22.23 5.31 -6.83
C GLU A 235 22.88 4.45 -5.72
N GLY A 236 23.01 3.14 -5.93
CA GLY A 236 23.62 2.20 -5.01
C GLY A 236 22.74 1.90 -3.79
N TRP A 237 21.48 1.52 -3.99
CA TRP A 237 20.57 1.21 -2.90
C TRP A 237 21.06 0.04 -2.05
N HIS A 238 21.10 0.26 -0.73
CA HIS A 238 21.27 -0.80 0.26
C HIS A 238 19.89 -1.34 0.65
N ILE A 239 19.68 -2.65 0.55
CA ILE A 239 18.38 -3.28 0.73
C ILE A 239 18.40 -4.20 1.94
N VAL A 240 17.53 -3.92 2.90
CA VAL A 240 17.18 -4.83 4.00
C VAL A 240 15.84 -5.48 3.65
N HIS A 241 15.88 -6.75 3.29
CA HIS A 241 14.70 -7.54 2.95
C HIS A 241 14.49 -8.62 4.00
N PHE A 242 13.49 -8.44 4.87
CA PHE A 242 13.12 -9.42 5.89
C PHE A 242 11.70 -9.92 5.65
N GLU A 243 11.60 -11.10 5.07
CA GLU A 243 10.35 -11.83 4.88
C GLU A 243 9.87 -12.48 6.20
N ALA A 244 8.55 -12.65 6.36
CA ALA A 244 7.98 -13.23 7.59
C ALA A 244 8.38 -14.68 7.82
N ILE A 245 8.46 -15.45 6.74
CA ILE A 245 8.95 -16.84 6.72
C ILE A 245 10.05 -16.88 5.66
N LYS A 246 11.24 -17.35 6.01
CA LYS A 246 12.36 -17.46 5.07
C LYS A 246 12.00 -18.40 3.93
N GLU A 247 12.13 -17.95 2.68
CA GLU A 247 11.94 -18.76 1.47
C GLU A 247 13.29 -19.20 0.91
N GLU A 248 13.29 -20.24 0.07
CA GLU A 248 14.49 -20.70 -0.65
C GLU A 248 14.87 -19.69 -1.75
N GLU A 249 13.85 -19.17 -2.45
CA GLU A 249 13.99 -18.14 -3.46
C GLU A 249 13.87 -16.75 -2.82
N THR A 250 14.64 -15.80 -3.30
CA THR A 250 14.59 -14.39 -2.91
C THR A 250 14.29 -13.53 -4.14
N PRO A 251 13.66 -12.34 -3.96
CA PRO A 251 13.51 -11.41 -5.06
C PRO A 251 14.88 -11.05 -5.67
N GLU A 252 14.92 -10.94 -6.98
CA GLU A 252 16.06 -10.39 -7.69
C GLU A 252 16.07 -8.87 -7.54
N TYR A 253 17.26 -8.31 -7.37
CA TYR A 253 17.51 -6.88 -7.28
C TYR A 253 18.58 -6.47 -8.30
N PRO A 254 18.60 -5.22 -8.79
CA PRO A 254 19.66 -4.72 -9.64
C PRO A 254 21.05 -5.00 -9.05
N GLU A 255 22.02 -5.34 -9.90
CA GLU A 255 23.39 -5.69 -9.48
C GLU A 255 24.11 -4.58 -8.71
N THR A 256 23.70 -3.33 -8.93
CA THR A 256 24.21 -2.14 -8.23
C THR A 256 23.73 -2.03 -6.78
N CYS A 257 22.68 -2.77 -6.42
CA CYS A 257 22.16 -2.83 -5.06
C CYS A 257 23.04 -3.69 -4.14
N THR A 258 23.20 -3.27 -2.91
CA THR A 258 23.80 -4.10 -1.83
C THR A 258 22.69 -4.70 -1.00
N ILE A 259 22.62 -6.02 -0.91
CA ILE A 259 21.56 -6.72 -0.14
C ILE A 259 22.12 -7.14 1.21
N GLU A 260 21.44 -6.74 2.30
CA GLU A 260 21.79 -7.19 3.65
C GLU A 260 21.49 -8.69 3.82
N SER A 261 22.46 -9.43 4.35
CA SER A 261 22.32 -10.88 4.52
C SER A 261 21.27 -11.25 5.56
N ASP A 262 20.47 -12.29 5.27
CA ASP A 262 19.55 -12.91 6.22
C ASP A 262 20.02 -14.36 6.49
N PRO A 263 20.57 -14.68 7.67
CA PRO A 263 21.16 -15.98 7.96
C PRO A 263 20.13 -17.07 8.32
N ARG A 264 18.84 -16.73 8.33
CA ARG A 264 17.79 -17.70 8.62
C ARG A 264 17.78 -18.81 7.57
N GLN A 265 17.41 -20.01 8.01
CA GLN A 265 17.19 -21.13 7.09
C GLN A 265 15.77 -21.06 6.49
N PRO A 266 15.55 -21.56 5.29
CA PRO A 266 14.22 -21.69 4.70
C PRO A 266 13.23 -22.35 5.68
N GLY A 267 12.03 -21.77 5.78
CA GLY A 267 10.99 -22.17 6.72
C GLY A 267 11.04 -21.50 8.09
N GLU A 268 12.10 -20.76 8.43
CA GLU A 268 12.19 -20.06 9.72
C GLU A 268 11.40 -18.75 9.73
N ALA A 269 10.65 -18.52 10.81
CA ALA A 269 9.92 -17.28 11.02
C ALA A 269 10.87 -16.15 11.45
N LEU A 270 10.59 -14.90 10.99
CA LEU A 270 11.39 -13.71 11.32
C LEU A 270 11.39 -13.43 12.83
N SER A 271 10.27 -13.62 13.48
CA SER A 271 10.10 -13.35 14.90
C SER A 271 9.24 -14.42 15.56
N PRO A 272 9.77 -15.63 15.81
CA PRO A 272 8.98 -16.76 16.32
C PRO A 272 8.23 -16.46 17.63
N LEU A 273 8.82 -15.65 18.51
CA LEU A 273 8.23 -15.26 19.79
C LEU A 273 6.99 -14.36 19.65
N ARG A 274 6.90 -13.57 18.57
CA ARG A 274 5.75 -12.68 18.29
C ARG A 274 4.79 -13.29 17.30
N TYR A 275 5.31 -13.90 16.25
CA TYR A 275 4.59 -14.49 15.12
C TYR A 275 5.15 -15.90 14.88
N SER A 276 4.58 -16.89 15.56
CA SER A 276 4.90 -18.29 15.31
C SER A 276 4.53 -18.70 13.88
N LEU A 277 5.17 -19.73 13.36
CA LEU A 277 4.85 -20.29 12.03
C LEU A 277 3.36 -20.62 11.88
N ASP A 278 2.74 -21.19 12.91
CA ASP A 278 1.30 -21.51 12.88
C ASP A 278 0.43 -20.24 12.78
N LYS A 279 0.83 -19.16 13.47
CA LYS A 279 0.14 -17.88 13.34
C LYS A 279 0.31 -17.31 11.94
N LEU A 280 1.52 -17.34 11.37
CA LEU A 280 1.80 -16.86 10.01
C LEU A 280 1.04 -17.68 8.96
N LYS A 281 1.03 -19.01 9.06
CA LYS A 281 0.23 -19.90 8.20
C LYS A 281 -1.27 -19.63 8.30
N ARG A 282 -1.79 -19.30 9.50
CA ARG A 282 -3.20 -18.89 9.64
C ARG A 282 -3.47 -17.55 8.96
N ILE A 283 -2.55 -16.60 9.05
CA ILE A 283 -2.66 -15.31 8.37
C ILE A 283 -2.66 -15.54 6.85
N ALA A 284 -1.71 -16.34 6.33
CA ALA A 284 -1.63 -16.66 4.90
C ALA A 284 -2.95 -17.23 4.36
N ARG A 285 -3.52 -18.24 5.05
CA ARG A 285 -4.83 -18.81 4.68
C ARG A 285 -5.98 -17.79 4.70
N ARG A 286 -5.92 -16.79 5.59
CA ARG A 286 -6.99 -15.78 5.70
C ARG A 286 -6.90 -14.71 4.62
N ILE A 287 -5.69 -14.23 4.29
CA ILE A 287 -5.51 -13.11 3.35
C ILE A 287 -5.19 -13.56 1.93
N GLY A 288 -4.90 -14.87 1.74
CA GLY A 288 -4.52 -15.45 0.45
C GLY A 288 -3.07 -15.20 0.07
N ASP A 289 -2.57 -16.03 -0.88
CA ASP A 289 -1.14 -16.07 -1.25
C ASP A 289 -0.65 -14.74 -1.83
N TYR A 290 -1.46 -14.06 -2.62
CA TYR A 290 -1.10 -12.76 -3.18
C TYR A 290 -0.77 -11.72 -2.10
N PHE A 291 -1.68 -11.51 -1.17
CA PHE A 291 -1.46 -10.54 -0.09
C PHE A 291 -0.42 -11.02 0.92
N PHE A 292 -0.32 -12.32 1.16
CA PHE A 292 0.73 -12.83 2.03
C PHE A 292 2.11 -12.66 1.37
N GLY A 293 2.26 -12.98 0.09
CA GLY A 293 3.47 -12.74 -0.68
C GLY A 293 3.89 -11.28 -0.67
N ALA A 294 2.95 -10.38 -0.94
CA ALA A 294 3.22 -8.94 -0.93
C ALA A 294 3.56 -8.41 0.47
N LEU A 295 2.67 -8.57 1.45
CA LEU A 295 2.76 -7.89 2.75
C LEU A 295 3.67 -8.59 3.75
N TYR A 296 3.72 -9.94 3.72
CA TYR A 296 4.47 -10.71 4.71
C TYR A 296 5.79 -11.21 4.17
N GLN A 297 5.85 -11.61 2.88
CA GLN A 297 7.09 -12.02 2.25
C GLN A 297 7.83 -10.86 1.56
N GLN A 298 7.21 -9.67 1.52
CA GLN A 298 7.77 -8.46 0.90
C GLN A 298 8.09 -8.62 -0.59
N TRP A 299 7.46 -9.60 -1.22
CA TRP A 299 7.63 -9.93 -2.61
C TRP A 299 6.29 -9.81 -3.35
N PRO A 300 5.86 -8.59 -3.69
CA PRO A 300 4.71 -8.42 -4.55
C PRO A 300 5.08 -8.96 -5.93
N ARG A 301 4.50 -10.07 -6.29
CA ARG A 301 4.60 -10.61 -7.64
C ARG A 301 3.48 -10.00 -8.46
N PRO A 302 3.69 -9.71 -9.77
CA PRO A 302 2.56 -9.50 -10.65
C PRO A 302 1.58 -10.64 -10.40
N ARG A 303 0.31 -10.37 -10.44
CA ARG A 303 -0.68 -11.44 -10.37
C ARG A 303 -0.50 -12.31 -11.63
N GLU A 304 0.58 -13.07 -11.64
CA GLU A 304 0.86 -14.04 -12.69
C GLU A 304 -0.17 -15.14 -12.62
N GLY A 305 -0.84 -15.32 -13.72
CA GLY A 305 -2.00 -16.18 -13.85
C GLY A 305 -3.23 -15.49 -13.26
N ASN A 306 -4.26 -15.65 -13.92
CA ASN A 306 -5.59 -15.24 -13.57
C ASN A 306 -5.86 -15.52 -12.08
N MET A 307 -6.48 -14.57 -11.39
CA MET A 307 -6.83 -14.63 -9.97
C MET A 307 -7.57 -15.92 -9.60
N PHE A 308 -8.09 -16.61 -10.60
CA PHE A 308 -8.78 -17.88 -10.51
C PHE A 308 -8.19 -18.89 -11.48
N LYS A 309 -8.10 -20.15 -11.05
CA LYS A 309 -7.70 -21.27 -11.90
C LYS A 309 -8.90 -22.18 -12.17
N ARG A 310 -8.96 -22.72 -13.39
CA ARG A 310 -10.08 -23.56 -13.81
C ARG A 310 -10.23 -24.81 -12.93
N GLU A 311 -9.15 -25.41 -12.52
CA GLU A 311 -9.10 -26.60 -11.67
C GLU A 311 -9.62 -26.37 -10.24
N TRP A 312 -9.82 -25.14 -9.81
CA TRP A 312 -10.37 -24.82 -8.49
C TRP A 312 -11.90 -24.99 -8.40
N PHE A 313 -12.56 -25.13 -9.55
CA PHE A 313 -14.01 -25.19 -9.63
C PHE A 313 -14.50 -26.59 -9.98
N GLU A 314 -14.96 -27.33 -8.98
CA GLU A 314 -15.66 -28.60 -9.20
C GLU A 314 -17.08 -28.32 -9.75
N ILE A 315 -17.45 -29.06 -10.80
CA ILE A 315 -18.80 -28.98 -11.35
C ILE A 315 -19.66 -30.07 -10.71
N VAL A 316 -20.73 -29.66 -10.02
CA VAL A 316 -21.66 -30.54 -9.30
C VAL A 316 -23.03 -30.58 -9.95
N PRO A 317 -23.78 -31.68 -9.88
CA PRO A 317 -25.08 -31.79 -10.55
C PRO A 317 -26.18 -30.91 -9.93
N ALA A 318 -26.10 -30.66 -8.62
CA ALA A 318 -27.09 -29.89 -7.88
C ALA A 318 -26.53 -29.18 -6.67
N VAL A 319 -27.21 -28.14 -6.20
CA VAL A 319 -26.94 -27.43 -4.96
C VAL A 319 -27.84 -27.97 -3.85
N PRO A 320 -27.36 -28.12 -2.60
CA PRO A 320 -28.19 -28.57 -1.48
C PRO A 320 -29.46 -27.72 -1.30
N ALA A 321 -30.61 -28.35 -1.06
CA ALA A 321 -31.90 -27.68 -0.97
C ALA A 321 -31.97 -26.65 0.18
N GLY A 322 -31.28 -26.92 1.31
CA GLY A 322 -31.25 -26.01 2.48
C GLY A 322 -30.18 -24.91 2.40
N ALA A 323 -29.54 -24.73 1.25
CA ALA A 323 -28.51 -23.70 1.11
C ALA A 323 -29.10 -22.28 1.19
N ARG A 324 -28.44 -21.36 1.88
CA ARG A 324 -28.74 -19.93 1.85
C ARG A 324 -28.34 -19.37 0.49
N ARG A 325 -29.18 -18.55 -0.13
CA ARG A 325 -29.01 -18.04 -1.48
C ARG A 325 -29.03 -16.52 -1.52
N VAL A 326 -28.12 -15.95 -2.36
CA VAL A 326 -28.07 -14.53 -2.67
C VAL A 326 -27.95 -14.35 -4.18
N ARG A 327 -28.77 -13.51 -4.76
CA ARG A 327 -28.66 -13.00 -6.13
C ARG A 327 -28.03 -11.62 -6.09
N TYR A 328 -26.93 -11.40 -6.80
CA TYR A 328 -26.27 -10.10 -6.88
C TYR A 328 -26.18 -9.63 -8.33
N TRP A 329 -26.55 -8.38 -8.56
CA TRP A 329 -26.55 -7.76 -9.89
C TRP A 329 -25.51 -6.66 -9.98
N ASP A 330 -24.56 -6.81 -10.91
CA ASP A 330 -23.71 -5.74 -11.44
C ASP A 330 -24.37 -5.21 -12.73
N LYS A 331 -24.81 -3.95 -12.72
CA LYS A 331 -25.58 -3.36 -13.83
C LYS A 331 -24.69 -2.50 -14.70
N ALA A 332 -24.65 -2.75 -16.01
CA ALA A 332 -24.00 -1.84 -16.96
C ALA A 332 -24.71 -0.47 -17.02
N GLY A 333 -23.92 0.61 -17.02
CA GLY A 333 -24.45 1.97 -17.09
C GLY A 333 -25.06 2.33 -18.45
N THR A 334 -24.48 1.82 -19.55
CA THR A 334 -24.89 2.15 -20.94
C THR A 334 -24.99 0.91 -21.83
N GLN A 335 -25.81 0.99 -22.88
CA GLN A 335 -26.01 -0.10 -23.83
C GLN A 335 -24.85 -0.28 -24.83
N ASP A 336 -24.12 0.78 -25.14
CA ASP A 336 -23.18 0.84 -26.29
C ASP A 336 -21.70 0.77 -25.89
N ASP A 337 -21.36 0.69 -24.59
CA ASP A 337 -19.99 0.82 -24.07
C ASP A 337 -19.27 -0.53 -23.83
N GLY A 338 -19.80 -1.62 -24.39
CA GLY A 338 -19.20 -2.95 -24.28
C GLY A 338 -19.33 -3.62 -22.90
N ALA A 339 -19.85 -2.93 -21.88
CA ALA A 339 -20.12 -3.48 -20.56
C ALA A 339 -21.38 -4.37 -20.54
N PHE A 340 -21.36 -5.43 -19.74
CA PHE A 340 -22.47 -6.33 -19.58
C PHE A 340 -23.14 -6.13 -18.22
N THR A 341 -24.46 -6.27 -18.18
CA THR A 341 -25.14 -6.53 -16.91
C THR A 341 -25.00 -8.00 -16.57
N ALA A 342 -24.54 -8.30 -15.37
CA ALA A 342 -24.37 -9.67 -14.88
C ALA A 342 -25.14 -9.88 -13.57
N GLY A 343 -25.79 -11.03 -13.44
CA GLY A 343 -26.51 -11.45 -12.23
C GLY A 343 -26.05 -12.84 -11.79
N ALA A 344 -25.35 -12.93 -10.66
CA ALA A 344 -24.87 -14.18 -10.09
C ALA A 344 -25.80 -14.66 -8.97
N LEU A 345 -26.26 -15.90 -9.02
CA LEU A 345 -26.88 -16.60 -7.89
C LEU A 345 -25.84 -17.47 -7.22
N LEU A 346 -25.46 -17.12 -6.00
CA LEU A 346 -24.62 -17.94 -5.17
C LEU A 346 -25.40 -18.54 -3.99
N ALA A 347 -24.99 -19.73 -3.61
CA ALA A 347 -25.52 -20.44 -2.46
C ALA A 347 -24.38 -20.81 -1.49
N GLU A 348 -24.68 -20.85 -0.19
CA GLU A 348 -23.78 -21.34 0.86
C GLU A 348 -24.43 -22.47 1.62
N TYR A 349 -23.70 -23.56 1.85
CA TYR A 349 -24.13 -24.68 2.65
C TYR A 349 -22.94 -25.29 3.42
N HIS A 350 -22.98 -25.17 4.76
CA HIS A 350 -21.93 -25.69 5.66
C HIS A 350 -20.50 -25.24 5.28
N GLY A 351 -20.31 -23.98 4.89
CA GLY A 351 -19.02 -23.40 4.55
C GLY A 351 -18.54 -23.69 3.12
N VAL A 352 -19.37 -24.39 2.32
CA VAL A 352 -19.12 -24.61 0.88
C VAL A 352 -20.03 -23.66 0.08
N TYR A 353 -19.44 -23.01 -0.92
CA TYR A 353 -20.12 -22.06 -1.80
C TYR A 353 -20.41 -22.68 -3.15
N TYR A 354 -21.52 -22.29 -3.75
CA TYR A 354 -21.94 -22.78 -5.05
C TYR A 354 -22.34 -21.60 -5.93
N VAL A 355 -21.74 -21.48 -7.11
CA VAL A 355 -22.30 -20.62 -8.16
C VAL A 355 -23.41 -21.43 -8.82
N GLU A 356 -24.65 -21.08 -8.49
CA GLU A 356 -25.83 -21.84 -8.88
C GLU A 356 -26.37 -21.42 -10.24
N ASP A 357 -26.26 -20.09 -10.54
CA ASP A 357 -26.71 -19.53 -11.81
C ASP A 357 -25.96 -18.25 -12.16
N MET A 358 -25.84 -18.01 -13.48
CA MET A 358 -25.20 -16.82 -14.03
C MET A 358 -25.98 -16.30 -15.22
N ILE A 359 -26.57 -15.14 -15.09
CA ILE A 359 -27.29 -14.44 -16.16
C ILE A 359 -26.42 -13.25 -16.61
N ARG A 360 -26.28 -13.09 -17.93
CA ARG A 360 -25.46 -12.04 -18.50
C ARG A 360 -26.00 -11.57 -19.83
N GLY A 361 -26.01 -10.27 -20.06
CA GLY A 361 -26.40 -9.69 -21.34
C GLY A 361 -26.13 -8.19 -21.43
N GLN A 362 -26.20 -7.69 -22.66
CA GLN A 362 -26.19 -6.27 -22.97
C GLN A 362 -27.62 -5.85 -23.30
N TRP A 363 -28.27 -5.21 -22.34
CA TRP A 363 -29.67 -4.81 -22.46
C TRP A 363 -29.84 -3.31 -22.25
N GLY A 364 -30.74 -2.71 -23.00
CA GLY A 364 -31.21 -1.37 -22.67
C GLY A 364 -31.92 -1.36 -21.30
N SER A 365 -32.11 -0.20 -20.71
CA SER A 365 -32.63 -0.05 -19.34
C SER A 365 -33.98 -0.80 -19.12
N THR A 366 -34.93 -0.68 -20.03
CA THR A 366 -36.26 -1.35 -19.92
C THR A 366 -36.13 -2.87 -19.97
N GLU A 367 -35.35 -3.39 -20.90
CA GLU A 367 -35.15 -4.84 -21.06
C GLU A 367 -34.40 -5.41 -19.87
N ARG A 368 -33.37 -4.72 -19.38
CA ARG A 368 -32.62 -5.10 -18.19
C ARG A 368 -33.51 -5.25 -16.96
N GLU A 369 -34.39 -4.27 -16.69
CA GLU A 369 -35.33 -4.33 -15.57
C GLU A 369 -36.33 -5.50 -15.74
N ARG A 370 -36.74 -5.78 -16.98
CA ARG A 370 -37.60 -6.95 -17.29
C ARG A 370 -36.87 -8.27 -16.98
N VAL A 371 -35.63 -8.42 -17.40
CA VAL A 371 -34.80 -9.61 -17.13
C VAL A 371 -34.57 -9.78 -15.62
N ILE A 372 -34.21 -8.72 -14.91
CA ILE A 372 -34.02 -8.76 -13.45
C ILE A 372 -35.29 -9.24 -12.74
N LYS A 373 -36.47 -8.71 -13.14
CA LYS A 373 -37.75 -9.09 -12.54
C LYS A 373 -38.11 -10.54 -12.83
N GLN A 374 -37.92 -11.01 -14.06
CA GLN A 374 -38.16 -12.40 -14.42
C GLN A 374 -37.25 -13.36 -13.66
N THR A 375 -35.97 -12.99 -13.50
CA THR A 375 -35.04 -13.77 -12.72
C THR A 375 -35.46 -13.86 -11.25
N ALA A 376 -35.85 -12.75 -10.64
CA ALA A 376 -36.34 -12.75 -9.26
C ALA A 376 -37.56 -13.69 -9.07
N GLN A 377 -38.47 -13.74 -10.05
CA GLN A 377 -39.61 -14.67 -10.03
C GLN A 377 -39.19 -16.15 -10.13
N MET A 378 -38.12 -16.43 -10.90
CA MET A 378 -37.58 -17.80 -11.02
C MET A 378 -36.80 -18.22 -9.79
N ASP A 379 -36.03 -17.31 -9.19
CA ASP A 379 -35.24 -17.56 -7.98
C ASP A 379 -36.13 -17.78 -6.74
N GLY A 380 -37.28 -17.14 -6.70
CA GLY A 380 -38.24 -17.24 -5.59
C GLY A 380 -38.09 -16.14 -4.53
N VAL A 381 -39.11 -16.04 -3.66
CA VAL A 381 -39.21 -14.95 -2.67
C VAL A 381 -38.25 -15.08 -1.50
N ASP A 382 -37.68 -16.26 -1.30
CA ASP A 382 -36.73 -16.54 -0.20
C ASP A 382 -35.28 -16.15 -0.54
N VAL A 383 -35.00 -15.74 -1.79
CA VAL A 383 -33.68 -15.33 -2.24
C VAL A 383 -33.50 -13.85 -1.99
N GLU A 384 -32.42 -13.50 -1.25
CA GLU A 384 -32.01 -12.10 -1.06
C GLU A 384 -31.41 -11.57 -2.37
N ILE A 385 -31.89 -10.41 -2.83
CA ILE A 385 -31.43 -9.76 -4.05
C ILE A 385 -30.64 -8.50 -3.70
N TRP A 386 -29.45 -8.36 -4.25
CA TRP A 386 -28.60 -7.21 -4.07
C TRP A 386 -28.30 -6.55 -5.40
N ILE A 387 -28.41 -5.21 -5.43
CA ILE A 387 -28.16 -4.39 -6.62
C ILE A 387 -26.94 -3.53 -6.36
N GLU A 388 -25.90 -3.67 -7.17
CA GLU A 388 -24.73 -2.78 -7.09
C GLU A 388 -25.17 -1.35 -7.35
N GLN A 389 -24.79 -0.44 -6.44
CA GLN A 389 -25.03 0.98 -6.54
C GLN A 389 -23.71 1.67 -6.91
N GLU A 390 -23.59 2.06 -8.19
CA GLU A 390 -22.46 2.86 -8.64
C GLU A 390 -22.37 4.20 -7.88
N PRO A 391 -21.13 4.77 -7.75
CA PRO A 391 -20.95 6.10 -7.17
C PRO A 391 -21.70 7.19 -7.95
N GLY A 392 -22.26 8.15 -7.24
CA GLY A 392 -22.97 9.29 -7.83
C GLY A 392 -24.49 9.18 -7.79
N SER A 393 -25.17 10.26 -8.18
CA SER A 393 -26.63 10.38 -8.10
C SER A 393 -27.35 9.44 -9.07
N GLY A 394 -26.82 9.25 -10.28
CA GLY A 394 -27.40 8.34 -11.29
C GLY A 394 -27.36 6.87 -10.86
N GLY A 395 -26.27 6.41 -10.21
CA GLY A 395 -26.17 5.04 -9.69
C GLY A 395 -27.19 4.79 -8.57
N LYS A 396 -27.37 5.78 -7.68
CA LYS A 396 -28.38 5.72 -6.62
C LYS A 396 -29.81 5.61 -7.19
N GLU A 397 -30.16 6.49 -8.12
CA GLU A 397 -31.49 6.50 -8.76
C GLU A 397 -31.76 5.19 -9.51
N SER A 398 -30.76 4.67 -10.23
CA SER A 398 -30.84 3.38 -10.93
C SER A 398 -31.11 2.21 -9.97
N ALA A 399 -30.41 2.15 -8.84
CA ALA A 399 -30.63 1.10 -7.83
C ALA A 399 -32.04 1.21 -7.18
N GLU A 400 -32.44 2.42 -6.76
CA GLU A 400 -33.74 2.68 -6.19
C GLU A 400 -34.92 2.32 -7.14
N ASN A 401 -34.73 2.57 -8.43
CA ASN A 401 -35.75 2.21 -9.45
C ASN A 401 -35.90 0.70 -9.55
N THR A 402 -34.78 -0.07 -9.59
CA THR A 402 -34.84 -1.53 -9.62
C THR A 402 -35.48 -2.08 -8.36
N ILE A 403 -35.16 -1.54 -7.18
CA ILE A 403 -35.81 -1.96 -5.91
C ILE A 403 -37.30 -1.74 -5.94
N ARG A 404 -37.76 -0.60 -6.45
CA ARG A 404 -39.22 -0.33 -6.61
C ARG A 404 -39.90 -1.31 -7.57
N ASN A 405 -39.23 -1.70 -8.66
CA ASN A 405 -39.76 -2.66 -9.64
C ASN A 405 -39.88 -4.08 -9.11
N LEU A 406 -39.14 -4.41 -8.04
CA LEU A 406 -39.07 -5.72 -7.38
C LEU A 406 -39.92 -5.77 -6.09
N THR A 407 -41.02 -5.00 -6.03
CA THR A 407 -41.92 -5.06 -4.89
C THR A 407 -42.42 -6.50 -4.65
N GLY A 408 -42.31 -6.99 -3.42
CA GLY A 408 -42.65 -8.36 -3.03
C GLY A 408 -41.47 -9.30 -2.86
N PHE A 409 -40.23 -8.83 -3.20
CA PHE A 409 -38.99 -9.53 -2.96
C PHE A 409 -38.11 -8.80 -1.90
N VAL A 410 -37.16 -9.50 -1.31
CA VAL A 410 -36.17 -8.93 -0.39
C VAL A 410 -35.01 -8.34 -1.22
N VAL A 411 -34.98 -7.02 -1.37
CA VAL A 411 -34.04 -6.32 -2.27
C VAL A 411 -33.31 -5.22 -1.55
N TRP A 412 -31.98 -5.16 -1.74
CA TRP A 412 -31.09 -4.19 -1.14
C TRP A 412 -30.19 -3.52 -2.18
N ALA A 413 -29.82 -2.26 -1.94
CA ALA A 413 -28.74 -1.60 -2.66
C ALA A 413 -27.40 -1.86 -1.97
N ASP A 414 -26.37 -2.19 -2.73
CA ASP A 414 -25.01 -2.33 -2.25
C ASP A 414 -24.14 -1.16 -2.71
N ARG A 415 -23.75 -0.28 -1.80
CA ARG A 415 -22.76 0.76 -2.06
C ARG A 415 -21.38 0.15 -2.07
N VAL A 416 -20.87 -0.10 -3.26
CA VAL A 416 -19.53 -0.63 -3.41
C VAL A 416 -18.47 0.47 -3.23
N THR A 417 -17.42 0.13 -2.50
CA THR A 417 -16.21 0.94 -2.33
C THR A 417 -15.00 0.05 -2.61
N GLY A 418 -13.97 0.60 -3.20
CA GLY A 418 -12.76 -0.14 -3.54
C GLY A 418 -12.77 -0.71 -4.97
N ASP A 419 -11.59 -1.18 -5.40
CA ASP A 419 -11.43 -1.76 -6.72
C ASP A 419 -11.98 -3.19 -6.82
N LYS A 420 -12.33 -3.60 -8.05
CA LYS A 420 -12.92 -4.91 -8.37
C LYS A 420 -12.02 -6.08 -7.94
N VAL A 421 -10.72 -5.92 -8.03
CA VAL A 421 -9.75 -6.96 -7.72
C VAL A 421 -9.68 -7.22 -6.21
N THR A 422 -9.66 -6.16 -5.40
CA THR A 422 -9.71 -6.26 -3.94
C THR A 422 -11.02 -6.91 -3.48
N ARG A 423 -12.15 -6.56 -4.09
CA ARG A 423 -13.46 -7.15 -3.78
C ARG A 423 -13.54 -8.64 -4.12
N ALA A 424 -12.84 -9.07 -5.17
CA ALA A 424 -12.78 -10.47 -5.60
C ALA A 424 -11.84 -11.34 -4.74
N GLY A 425 -10.93 -10.73 -3.97
CA GLY A 425 -9.93 -11.43 -3.15
C GLY A 425 -10.49 -12.53 -2.24
N PRO A 426 -11.50 -12.24 -1.40
CA PRO A 426 -12.10 -13.26 -0.54
C PRO A 426 -12.73 -14.43 -1.31
N PHE A 427 -13.41 -14.15 -2.43
CA PHE A 427 -13.98 -15.18 -3.28
C PHE A 427 -12.90 -16.05 -3.94
N ALA A 428 -11.85 -15.45 -4.46
CA ALA A 428 -10.71 -16.16 -5.02
C ALA A 428 -9.99 -17.04 -3.99
N SER A 429 -9.85 -16.55 -2.76
CA SER A 429 -9.27 -17.33 -1.65
C SER A 429 -10.09 -18.59 -1.36
N GLN A 430 -11.42 -18.51 -1.36
CA GLN A 430 -12.28 -19.67 -1.17
C GLN A 430 -12.24 -20.64 -2.37
N ALA A 431 -12.17 -20.09 -3.59
CA ALA A 431 -11.99 -20.91 -4.79
C ALA A 431 -10.65 -21.66 -4.75
N GLY A 432 -9.55 -20.98 -4.40
CA GLY A 432 -8.23 -21.62 -4.21
C GLY A 432 -8.20 -22.66 -3.09
N GLY A 433 -9.04 -22.51 -2.08
CA GLY A 433 -9.27 -23.49 -1.03
C GLY A 433 -10.19 -24.67 -1.45
N LEU A 434 -10.62 -24.73 -2.72
CA LEU A 434 -11.56 -25.73 -3.28
C LEU A 434 -12.94 -25.70 -2.62
N ASN A 435 -13.29 -24.58 -2.00
CA ASN A 435 -14.58 -24.41 -1.31
C ASN A 435 -15.68 -23.78 -2.21
N VAL A 436 -15.39 -23.56 -3.49
CA VAL A 436 -16.32 -23.00 -4.46
C VAL A 436 -16.62 -24.04 -5.55
N LYS A 437 -17.90 -24.35 -5.75
CA LYS A 437 -18.37 -25.31 -6.75
C LYS A 437 -19.29 -24.62 -7.76
N LEU A 438 -19.41 -25.18 -8.95
CA LEU A 438 -20.33 -24.73 -9.99
C LEU A 438 -21.45 -25.75 -10.18
N LYS A 439 -22.70 -25.30 -10.15
CA LYS A 439 -23.81 -26.14 -10.58
C LYS A 439 -23.73 -26.38 -12.10
N LYS A 440 -23.84 -27.62 -12.52
CA LYS A 440 -23.76 -28.00 -13.94
C LYS A 440 -24.82 -27.27 -14.77
N ALA A 441 -24.37 -26.46 -15.72
CA ALA A 441 -25.23 -25.68 -16.60
C ALA A 441 -24.49 -25.29 -17.91
N ALA A 442 -25.24 -24.84 -18.92
CA ALA A 442 -24.67 -24.44 -20.21
C ALA A 442 -23.72 -23.21 -20.11
N TRP A 443 -23.92 -22.35 -19.11
CA TRP A 443 -23.08 -21.15 -18.92
C TRP A 443 -21.69 -21.45 -18.31
N ASN A 444 -21.43 -22.67 -17.78
CA ASN A 444 -20.18 -22.96 -17.05
C ASN A 444 -18.92 -22.71 -17.88
N SER A 445 -18.89 -23.12 -19.16
CA SER A 445 -17.70 -22.94 -20.00
C SER A 445 -17.32 -21.46 -20.17
N GLY A 446 -18.30 -20.63 -20.52
CA GLY A 446 -18.07 -19.20 -20.71
C GLY A 446 -17.75 -18.46 -19.39
N TYR A 447 -18.38 -18.87 -18.29
CA TYR A 447 -18.06 -18.35 -16.95
C TYR A 447 -16.63 -18.67 -16.57
N LEU A 448 -16.21 -19.94 -16.70
CA LEU A 448 -14.85 -20.35 -16.39
C LEU A 448 -13.80 -19.66 -17.27
N GLU A 449 -14.08 -19.44 -18.54
CA GLU A 449 -13.20 -18.69 -19.43
C GLU A 449 -13.01 -17.24 -18.93
N ARG A 450 -14.09 -16.56 -18.56
CA ARG A 450 -14.03 -15.16 -18.10
C ARG A 450 -13.43 -15.02 -16.71
N ILE A 451 -13.81 -15.88 -15.75
CA ILE A 451 -13.26 -15.81 -14.40
C ILE A 451 -11.78 -16.14 -14.37
N THR A 452 -11.34 -17.12 -15.18
CA THR A 452 -9.91 -17.45 -15.28
C THR A 452 -9.10 -16.40 -16.05
N ALA A 453 -9.70 -15.51 -16.81
CA ALA A 453 -9.04 -14.38 -17.45
C ALA A 453 -8.94 -13.14 -16.54
N PHE A 454 -9.61 -13.13 -15.38
CA PHE A 454 -9.59 -11.99 -14.45
C PHE A 454 -8.26 -11.91 -13.67
N PRO A 455 -7.66 -10.74 -13.45
CA PRO A 455 -8.18 -9.39 -13.71
C PRO A 455 -7.91 -8.84 -15.12
N ASN A 456 -7.12 -9.54 -15.95
CA ASN A 456 -6.61 -9.05 -17.24
C ASN A 456 -7.62 -9.24 -18.40
N GLY A 457 -8.68 -10.01 -18.16
CA GLY A 457 -9.72 -10.26 -19.14
C GLY A 457 -10.54 -9.02 -19.53
N LYS A 458 -11.03 -9.00 -20.77
CA LYS A 458 -11.86 -7.92 -21.30
C LYS A 458 -13.16 -7.69 -20.48
N TYR A 459 -13.73 -8.75 -19.92
CA TYR A 459 -15.03 -8.73 -19.22
C TYR A 459 -14.84 -9.10 -17.78
N LYS A 460 -15.33 -8.27 -16.87
CA LYS A 460 -15.17 -8.41 -15.41
C LYS A 460 -16.50 -8.56 -14.67
N ASP A 461 -17.61 -8.36 -15.36
CA ASP A 461 -18.96 -8.25 -14.81
C ASP A 461 -19.39 -9.52 -14.06
N ASP A 462 -19.04 -10.72 -14.58
CA ASP A 462 -19.34 -12.01 -13.92
C ASP A 462 -18.65 -12.15 -12.56
N ILE A 463 -17.42 -11.63 -12.47
CA ILE A 463 -16.60 -11.69 -11.25
C ILE A 463 -17.14 -10.70 -10.22
N ASP A 464 -17.51 -9.49 -10.65
CA ASP A 464 -18.10 -8.50 -9.76
C ASP A 464 -19.41 -9.00 -9.17
N ALA A 465 -20.30 -9.57 -10.01
CA ALA A 465 -21.55 -10.16 -9.53
C ALA A 465 -21.30 -11.35 -8.59
N SER A 466 -20.36 -12.25 -8.92
CA SER A 466 -20.04 -13.41 -8.08
C SER A 466 -19.40 -13.01 -6.75
N SER A 467 -18.44 -12.07 -6.79
CA SER A 467 -17.79 -11.56 -5.59
C SER A 467 -18.76 -10.78 -4.69
N GLY A 468 -19.65 -9.99 -5.29
CA GLY A 468 -20.72 -9.30 -4.59
C GLY A 468 -21.63 -10.28 -3.85
N ALA A 469 -22.14 -11.30 -4.54
CA ALA A 469 -22.97 -12.34 -3.94
C ALA A 469 -22.27 -13.09 -2.82
N PHE A 470 -20.98 -13.48 -3.05
CA PHE A 470 -20.17 -14.14 -2.05
C PHE A 470 -20.00 -13.29 -0.78
N ASN A 471 -19.65 -12.00 -0.93
CA ASN A 471 -19.45 -11.10 0.19
C ASN A 471 -20.74 -10.90 1.02
N LYS A 472 -21.93 -10.97 0.40
CA LYS A 472 -23.22 -10.91 1.10
C LYS A 472 -23.53 -12.21 1.86
N LEU A 473 -23.13 -13.36 1.33
CA LEU A 473 -23.26 -14.63 2.04
C LEU A 473 -22.38 -14.73 3.29
N GLN A 474 -21.25 -13.97 3.34
CA GLN A 474 -20.40 -13.86 4.52
C GLN A 474 -21.03 -13.02 5.65
N GLY A 475 -22.00 -12.17 5.33
CA GLY A 475 -22.71 -11.31 6.27
C GLY A 475 -23.85 -12.03 6.99
N PRO A 476 -24.44 -11.38 8.03
CA PRO A 476 -25.64 -11.90 8.70
C PRO A 476 -26.81 -12.02 7.70
N GLN A 477 -27.65 -13.03 7.88
CA GLN A 477 -28.90 -13.18 7.11
C GLN A 477 -29.87 -12.09 7.53
N PHE A 478 -30.33 -11.26 6.61
CA PHE A 478 -31.40 -10.29 6.86
C PHE A 478 -32.75 -11.00 6.65
N GLY A 479 -33.54 -11.05 7.71
CA GLY A 479 -34.92 -11.59 7.62
C GLY A 479 -35.84 -10.67 6.82
N PRO A 480 -37.05 -11.12 6.48
CA PRO A 480 -38.02 -10.33 5.73
C PRO A 480 -38.29 -8.97 6.40
N PRO A 481 -38.58 -7.89 5.61
CA PRO A 481 -38.80 -6.56 6.14
C PRO A 481 -39.97 -6.57 7.14
N GLY A 482 -39.69 -6.34 8.39
CA GLY A 482 -40.67 -6.33 9.49
C GLY A 482 -40.21 -6.93 10.80
N THR A 483 -39.13 -7.67 10.83
CA THR A 483 -38.54 -8.22 12.07
C THR A 483 -37.30 -7.41 12.48
N VAL A 484 -37.49 -6.25 13.08
CA VAL A 484 -36.46 -5.53 13.81
C VAL A 484 -36.25 -6.26 15.13
N LYS A 485 -35.24 -7.12 15.23
CA LYS A 485 -34.69 -7.56 16.52
C LYS A 485 -33.68 -6.51 16.95
N TYR A 486 -34.06 -5.67 17.91
CA TYR A 486 -33.09 -4.86 18.69
C TYR A 486 -32.26 -5.83 19.53
N ALA A 487 -30.93 -5.77 19.34
CA ALA A 487 -29.95 -6.31 20.28
C ALA A 487 -29.26 -5.14 20.98
#